data_584f2054e4853f8ee64412e475dbcddd
#
_entry.id   584f2054e4853f8ee64412e475dbcddd
#
_cell.length_a   1.000
_cell.length_b   1.000
_cell.length_c   1.000
_cell.angle_alpha   90.00
_cell.angle_beta   90.00
_cell.angle_gamma   90.00
#
_symmetry.space_group_name_H-M   'P 1'
#
loop_
_entity.id
_entity.type
_entity.pdbx_description
1 polymer ?
#
loop_
_entity_poly.entity_id
_entity_poly.type
_entity_poly.pdbx_seq_one_letter_code
_entity_poly.pdbx_strand_id
1 'polypeptide(L)'
;MEDLSRYYALLKDPARRKIIEILGTQEKIGFKELRDALGLGVGTVYYHLDMLSDFLEQDKQRKYRLNEKGKMLFRVLKEGSIPASLGIGETFSHRATKWLFLSPLFAKTIKPLRLLPFSLAILVLGAYGTAAARLEPALFFYFEYSTRSPTSTMAVFIFNWIGLFLFTEALALALYKRAGNELQLFTCIGLAALPLAIFPYIYVAVPRILSEFNLYYTEIEMIRQAILIVLQIWSLLLVSTAVCYGKGLRLDKGIIISLTAIYLNIAALFILGRFT
;
A
#
# COMPACT_ATOMS: atom_id res chain seq x y z
N MET A 1 1.41 17.14 8.88
CA MET A 1 2.84 16.96 9.19
C MET A 1 3.57 16.04 8.20
N GLU A 2 2.89 15.10 7.53
CA GLU A 2 3.51 14.19 6.54
C GLU A 2 3.95 14.89 5.24
N ASP A 3 3.19 15.86 4.75
CA ASP A 3 3.56 16.62 3.54
C ASP A 3 4.81 17.45 3.76
N LEU A 4 4.99 18.02 4.92
CA LEU A 4 6.21 18.75 5.29
C LEU A 4 7.44 17.85 5.32
N SER A 5 7.32 16.64 5.88
CA SER A 5 8.43 15.68 5.88
C SER A 5 8.79 15.21 4.46
N ARG A 6 7.81 15.12 3.56
CA ARG A 6 8.00 14.79 2.15
C ARG A 6 8.71 15.93 1.40
N TYR A 7 8.33 17.17 1.64
CA TYR A 7 9.02 18.35 1.06
C TYR A 7 10.44 18.49 1.57
N TYR A 8 10.66 18.26 2.87
CA TYR A 8 12.01 18.21 3.43
C TYR A 8 12.84 17.06 2.87
N ALA A 9 12.24 15.89 2.66
CA ALA A 9 12.92 14.76 2.03
C ALA A 9 13.28 15.03 0.56
N LEU A 10 12.41 15.72 -0.18
CA LEU A 10 12.69 16.19 -1.54
C LEU A 10 13.84 17.20 -1.57
N LEU A 11 13.87 18.12 -0.61
CA LEU A 11 14.88 19.17 -0.51
C LEU A 11 16.19 18.73 0.18
N LYS A 12 16.28 17.53 0.71
CA LYS A 12 17.55 16.95 1.21
C LYS A 12 18.57 16.76 0.08
N ASP A 13 18.11 16.54 -1.12
CA ASP A 13 18.96 16.43 -2.29
C ASP A 13 19.46 17.83 -2.71
N PRO A 14 20.77 18.08 -2.73
CA PRO A 14 21.33 19.40 -3.03
C PRO A 14 21.03 19.87 -4.46
N ALA A 15 20.91 18.94 -5.43
CA ALA A 15 20.59 19.30 -6.81
C ALA A 15 19.13 19.80 -6.91
N ARG A 16 18.19 19.14 -6.24
CA ARG A 16 16.78 19.57 -6.22
C ARG A 16 16.60 20.91 -5.51
N ARG A 17 17.30 21.12 -4.39
CA ARG A 17 17.32 22.42 -3.71
C ARG A 17 17.82 23.52 -4.65
N LYS A 18 18.96 23.29 -5.34
CA LYS A 18 19.53 24.24 -6.27
C LYS A 18 18.62 24.56 -7.46
N ILE A 19 17.86 23.56 -7.96
CA ILE A 19 16.84 23.77 -9.00
C ILE A 19 15.75 24.74 -8.51
N ILE A 20 15.21 24.54 -7.33
CA ILE A 20 14.17 25.41 -6.76
C ILE A 20 14.73 26.83 -6.52
N GLU A 21 15.96 26.95 -6.04
CA GLU A 21 16.64 28.24 -5.83
C GLU A 21 16.85 29.00 -7.15
N ILE A 22 17.36 28.33 -8.20
CA ILE A 22 17.56 28.92 -9.52
C ILE A 22 16.23 29.39 -10.12
N LEU A 23 15.20 28.52 -10.10
CA LEU A 23 13.88 28.84 -10.64
C LEU A 23 13.12 29.89 -9.80
N GLY A 24 13.45 30.03 -8.53
CA GLY A 24 12.88 31.05 -7.66
C GLY A 24 13.53 32.45 -7.85
N THR A 25 14.77 32.48 -8.33
CA THR A 25 15.48 33.71 -8.61
C THR A 25 15.35 34.18 -10.07
N GLN A 26 15.27 33.23 -11.00
CA GLN A 26 15.15 33.48 -12.43
C GLN A 26 13.76 32.99 -12.88
N GLU A 27 12.77 33.86 -12.89
CA GLU A 27 11.36 33.51 -13.16
C GLU A 27 11.14 32.37 -14.19
N LYS A 28 12.00 32.25 -15.21
CA LYS A 28 11.97 31.20 -16.24
C LYS A 28 13.39 30.86 -16.72
N ILE A 29 13.66 29.56 -16.90
CA ILE A 29 14.95 29.09 -17.39
C ILE A 29 14.78 27.93 -18.40
N GLY A 30 15.63 27.92 -19.44
CA GLY A 30 15.69 26.82 -20.41
C GLY A 30 16.42 25.60 -19.85
N PHE A 31 16.14 24.41 -20.40
CA PHE A 31 16.78 23.17 -19.96
C PHE A 31 18.31 23.22 -20.05
N LYS A 32 18.85 23.78 -21.15
CA LYS A 32 20.31 23.89 -21.37
C LYS A 32 20.96 24.76 -20.30
N GLU A 33 20.38 25.92 -20.04
CA GLU A 33 20.87 26.88 -19.03
C GLU A 33 20.81 26.28 -17.63
N LEU A 34 19.72 25.59 -17.32
CA LEU A 34 19.53 24.90 -16.03
C LEU A 34 20.56 23.76 -15.84
N ARG A 35 20.78 22.94 -16.88
CA ARG A 35 21.82 21.90 -16.87
C ARG A 35 23.20 22.47 -16.62
N ASP A 36 23.54 23.54 -17.33
CA ASP A 36 24.86 24.17 -17.26
C ASP A 36 25.07 24.82 -15.87
N ALA A 37 24.04 25.44 -15.31
CA ALA A 37 24.07 26.00 -13.95
C ALA A 37 24.18 24.92 -12.84
N LEU A 38 23.67 23.72 -13.09
CA LEU A 38 23.78 22.59 -12.16
C LEU A 38 25.09 21.79 -12.28
N GLY A 39 25.72 21.83 -13.46
CA GLY A 39 26.91 21.03 -13.78
C GLY A 39 26.62 19.53 -13.84
N LEU A 40 25.38 19.12 -14.14
CA LEU A 40 24.92 17.73 -14.13
C LEU A 40 24.69 17.20 -15.54
N GLY A 41 24.73 15.87 -15.67
CA GLY A 41 24.39 15.19 -16.92
C GLY A 41 22.90 15.32 -17.28
N VAL A 42 22.59 15.25 -18.59
CA VAL A 42 21.22 15.42 -19.13
C VAL A 42 20.21 14.50 -18.42
N GLY A 43 20.50 13.21 -18.28
CA GLY A 43 19.60 12.24 -17.64
C GLY A 43 19.36 12.54 -16.16
N THR A 44 20.40 13.02 -15.46
CA THR A 44 20.30 13.39 -14.03
C THR A 44 19.41 14.60 -13.83
N VAL A 45 19.53 15.62 -14.70
CA VAL A 45 18.68 16.80 -14.65
C VAL A 45 17.22 16.44 -14.93
N TYR A 46 16.95 15.62 -15.95
CA TYR A 46 15.59 15.12 -16.20
C TYR A 46 15.01 14.36 -15.02
N TYR A 47 15.79 13.49 -14.38
CA TYR A 47 15.36 12.77 -13.18
C TYR A 47 14.95 13.73 -12.04
N HIS A 48 15.76 14.76 -11.78
CA HIS A 48 15.41 15.74 -10.74
C HIS A 48 14.22 16.61 -11.10
N LEU A 49 14.07 16.99 -12.38
CA LEU A 49 12.89 17.72 -12.86
C LEU A 49 11.61 16.90 -12.76
N ASP A 50 11.67 15.62 -13.08
CA ASP A 50 10.54 14.68 -12.93
C ASP A 50 10.12 14.55 -11.46
N MET A 51 11.10 14.42 -10.56
CA MET A 51 10.85 14.37 -9.11
C MET A 51 10.27 15.67 -8.54
N LEU A 52 10.46 16.79 -9.24
CA LEU A 52 9.94 18.12 -8.89
C LEU A 52 8.73 18.51 -9.74
N SER A 53 8.16 17.61 -10.54
CA SER A 53 7.06 17.89 -11.48
C SER A 53 5.84 18.54 -10.83
N ASP A 54 5.53 18.22 -9.57
CA ASP A 54 4.45 18.82 -8.80
C ASP A 54 4.66 20.33 -8.46
N PHE A 55 5.89 20.83 -8.58
CA PHE A 55 6.32 22.18 -8.23
C PHE A 55 6.71 23.02 -9.44
N LEU A 56 6.81 22.39 -10.59
CA LEU A 56 7.28 22.99 -11.83
C LEU A 56 6.18 23.00 -12.87
N GLU A 57 6.23 24.00 -13.74
CA GLU A 57 5.47 24.01 -14.98
C GLU A 57 6.37 24.45 -16.13
N GLN A 58 6.03 23.97 -17.33
CA GLN A 58 6.75 24.28 -18.54
C GLN A 58 5.89 25.15 -19.44
N ASP A 59 6.42 26.29 -19.90
CA ASP A 59 5.71 27.18 -20.79
C ASP A 59 5.73 26.65 -22.26
N LYS A 60 5.02 27.37 -23.15
CA LYS A 60 4.96 27.05 -24.59
C LYS A 60 6.32 27.05 -25.28
N GLN A 61 7.32 27.76 -24.71
CA GLN A 61 8.69 27.82 -25.20
C GLN A 61 9.63 26.78 -24.58
N ARG A 62 9.05 25.77 -23.88
CA ARG A 62 9.77 24.72 -23.17
C ARG A 62 10.71 25.24 -22.08
N LYS A 63 10.44 26.41 -21.51
CA LYS A 63 11.14 26.93 -20.33
C LYS A 63 10.44 26.48 -19.07
N TYR A 64 11.21 26.11 -18.05
CA TYR A 64 10.73 25.73 -16.73
C TYR A 64 10.52 26.94 -15.85
N ARG A 65 9.46 26.94 -15.06
CA ARG A 65 9.18 27.93 -14.02
C ARG A 65 8.54 27.26 -12.80
N LEU A 66 8.57 27.92 -11.65
CA LEU A 66 7.86 27.46 -10.46
C LEU A 66 6.36 27.74 -10.62
N ASN A 67 5.54 26.73 -10.34
CA ASN A 67 4.11 26.94 -10.14
C ASN A 67 3.85 27.52 -8.73
N GLU A 68 2.60 27.75 -8.34
CA GLU A 68 2.28 28.34 -7.03
C GLU A 68 2.83 27.54 -5.85
N LYS A 69 2.83 26.19 -5.94
CA LYS A 69 3.44 25.33 -4.93
C LYS A 69 4.95 25.46 -4.88
N GLY A 70 5.59 25.56 -6.04
CA GLY A 70 7.04 25.77 -6.14
C GLY A 70 7.48 27.12 -5.60
N LYS A 71 6.71 28.19 -5.85
CA LYS A 71 6.96 29.53 -5.29
C LYS A 71 6.86 29.53 -3.76
N MET A 72 5.87 28.81 -3.21
CA MET A 72 5.76 28.65 -1.76
C MET A 72 6.95 27.89 -1.18
N LEU A 73 7.38 26.81 -1.84
CA LEU A 73 8.54 26.03 -1.45
C LEU A 73 9.83 26.86 -1.46
N PHE A 74 10.00 27.73 -2.46
CA PHE A 74 11.11 28.69 -2.55
C PHE A 74 11.11 29.69 -1.39
N ARG A 75 9.93 30.24 -1.00
CA ARG A 75 9.84 31.14 0.17
C ARG A 75 10.26 30.42 1.45
N VAL A 76 9.81 29.18 1.64
CA VAL A 76 10.22 28.36 2.79
C VAL A 76 11.74 28.17 2.85
N LEU A 77 12.37 27.92 1.70
CA LEU A 77 13.83 27.82 1.62
C LEU A 77 14.54 29.11 1.98
N LYS A 78 14.00 30.26 1.58
CA LYS A 78 14.62 31.58 1.78
C LYS A 78 14.37 32.15 3.18
N GLU A 79 13.21 31.93 3.75
CA GLU A 79 12.78 32.56 5.01
C GLU A 79 12.95 31.65 6.24
N GLY A 80 13.25 30.37 6.03
CA GLY A 80 13.38 29.38 7.11
C GLY A 80 12.12 29.14 7.94
N SER A 81 11.00 29.81 7.58
CA SER A 81 9.71 29.71 8.24
C SER A 81 8.68 29.11 7.30
N ILE A 82 7.90 28.17 7.83
CA ILE A 82 6.88 27.46 7.07
C ILE A 82 5.56 28.22 7.21
N PRO A 83 4.99 28.78 6.12
CA PRO A 83 3.67 29.35 6.17
C PRO A 83 2.62 28.28 6.49
N ALA A 84 1.70 28.57 7.41
CA ALA A 84 0.58 27.70 7.75
C ALA A 84 -0.34 27.36 6.55
N SER A 85 -0.24 28.13 5.46
CA SER A 85 -0.99 27.96 4.21
C SER A 85 -0.47 26.82 3.28
N LEU A 86 0.66 26.17 3.61
CA LEU A 86 1.10 24.94 2.93
C LEU A 86 0.33 23.69 3.36
N GLY A 87 -0.59 23.80 4.30
CA GLY A 87 -1.64 22.81 4.50
C GLY A 87 -2.54 22.78 3.26
N ILE A 88 -2.11 22.09 2.20
CA ILE A 88 -3.00 21.68 1.12
C ILE A 88 -4.08 20.89 1.82
N GLY A 89 -5.29 21.46 1.92
CA GLY A 89 -6.43 20.74 2.46
C GLY A 89 -6.45 19.37 1.81
N GLU A 90 -6.25 18.32 2.59
CA GLU A 90 -6.26 16.95 2.07
C GLU A 90 -7.54 16.78 1.27
N THR A 91 -7.45 16.70 -0.04
CA THR A 91 -8.58 16.40 -0.89
C THR A 91 -9.21 15.10 -0.35
N PHE A 92 -10.53 15.03 -0.27
CA PHE A 92 -11.26 13.83 0.20
C PHE A 92 -10.70 12.54 -0.44
N SER A 93 -10.39 12.61 -1.74
CA SER A 93 -9.73 11.53 -2.50
C SER A 93 -8.39 11.11 -1.87
N HIS A 94 -7.53 12.07 -1.49
CA HIS A 94 -6.22 11.76 -0.90
C HIS A 94 -6.35 11.13 0.50
N ARG A 95 -7.31 11.61 1.30
CA ARG A 95 -7.62 11.02 2.61
C ARG A 95 -8.19 9.62 2.46
N ALA A 96 -9.13 9.41 1.54
CA ALA A 96 -9.70 8.11 1.24
C ALA A 96 -8.63 7.11 0.78
N THR A 97 -7.74 7.52 -0.10
CA THR A 97 -6.61 6.69 -0.56
C THR A 97 -5.67 6.30 0.59
N LYS A 98 -5.31 7.25 1.47
CA LYS A 98 -4.48 6.95 2.65
C LYS A 98 -5.11 5.87 3.54
N TRP A 99 -6.42 5.96 3.78
CA TRP A 99 -7.14 4.99 4.61
C TRP A 99 -7.35 3.66 3.89
N LEU A 100 -7.60 3.67 2.58
CA LEU A 100 -7.73 2.45 1.79
C LEU A 100 -6.45 1.60 1.84
N PHE A 101 -5.29 2.25 1.73
CA PHE A 101 -3.98 1.59 1.82
C PHE A 101 -3.46 1.44 3.25
N LEU A 102 -4.17 1.93 4.26
CA LEU A 102 -3.73 1.99 5.65
C LEU A 102 -2.28 2.54 5.80
N SER A 103 -1.89 3.43 4.91
CA SER A 103 -0.52 3.97 4.84
C SER A 103 -0.02 4.52 6.17
N PRO A 104 -0.81 5.23 7.02
CA PRO A 104 -0.34 5.71 8.31
C PRO A 104 -0.02 4.57 9.30
N LEU A 105 -0.70 3.42 9.15
CA LEU A 105 -0.44 2.24 9.98
C LEU A 105 0.86 1.57 9.53
N PHE A 106 1.01 1.34 8.23
CA PHE A 106 2.23 0.73 7.67
C PHE A 106 3.48 1.61 7.88
N ALA A 107 3.36 2.92 7.83
CA ALA A 107 4.48 3.83 8.13
C ALA A 107 5.03 3.65 9.57
N LYS A 108 4.19 3.25 10.53
CA LYS A 108 4.61 2.96 11.90
C LYS A 108 5.37 1.64 12.05
N THR A 109 5.37 0.78 11.04
CA THR A 109 6.10 -0.51 11.07
C THR A 109 7.63 -0.36 10.94
N ILE A 110 8.14 0.86 10.77
CA ILE A 110 9.59 1.15 10.93
C ILE A 110 10.12 0.65 12.30
N LYS A 111 9.24 0.60 13.31
CA LYS A 111 9.49 -0.07 14.60
C LYS A 111 8.58 -1.31 14.71
N PRO A 112 8.92 -2.44 14.05
CA PRO A 112 8.01 -3.56 13.88
C PRO A 112 7.54 -4.17 15.21
N LEU A 113 8.39 -4.21 16.23
CA LEU A 113 8.04 -4.75 17.54
C LEU A 113 6.83 -4.08 18.20
N ARG A 114 6.51 -2.82 17.86
CA ARG A 114 5.34 -2.13 18.41
C ARG A 114 4.01 -2.60 17.80
N LEU A 115 4.04 -2.98 16.54
CA LEU A 115 2.84 -3.41 15.80
C LEU A 115 2.73 -4.92 15.64
N LEU A 116 3.79 -5.66 15.96
CA LEU A 116 3.78 -7.12 15.92
C LEU A 116 2.65 -7.75 16.77
N PRO A 117 2.36 -7.29 18.01
CA PRO A 117 1.24 -7.84 18.78
C PRO A 117 -0.11 -7.64 18.08
N PHE A 118 -0.33 -6.48 17.43
CA PHE A 118 -1.56 -6.23 16.67
C PHE A 118 -1.66 -7.12 15.44
N SER A 119 -0.56 -7.32 14.73
CA SER A 119 -0.47 -8.24 13.59
C SER A 119 -0.82 -9.67 14.01
N LEU A 120 -0.23 -10.15 15.10
CA LEU A 120 -0.53 -11.48 15.65
C LEU A 120 -1.98 -11.59 16.14
N ALA A 121 -2.52 -10.55 16.78
CA ALA A 121 -3.92 -10.52 17.20
C ALA A 121 -4.89 -10.65 16.02
N ILE A 122 -4.63 -9.96 14.91
CA ILE A 122 -5.42 -10.07 13.68
C ILE A 122 -5.38 -11.50 13.14
N LEU A 123 -4.21 -12.14 13.10
CA LEU A 123 -4.07 -13.52 12.64
C LEU A 123 -4.81 -14.50 13.54
N VAL A 124 -4.72 -14.35 14.86
CA VAL A 124 -5.43 -15.20 15.83
C VAL A 124 -6.95 -15.01 15.72
N LEU A 125 -7.43 -13.77 15.64
CA LEU A 125 -8.85 -13.46 15.46
C LEU A 125 -9.38 -14.05 14.15
N GLY A 126 -8.64 -13.88 13.04
CA GLY A 126 -9.01 -14.46 11.74
C GLY A 126 -9.06 -15.98 11.77
N ALA A 127 -8.09 -16.63 12.39
CA ALA A 127 -8.05 -18.08 12.54
C ALA A 127 -9.25 -18.59 13.38
N TYR A 128 -9.52 -17.93 14.52
CA TYR A 128 -10.67 -18.27 15.36
C TYR A 128 -12.01 -18.07 14.63
N GLY A 129 -12.18 -16.91 13.99
CA GLY A 129 -13.39 -16.60 13.22
C GLY A 129 -13.64 -17.61 12.10
N THR A 130 -12.60 -18.01 11.39
CA THR A 130 -12.66 -19.01 10.31
C THR A 130 -13.12 -20.37 10.83
N ALA A 131 -12.57 -20.82 11.94
CA ALA A 131 -12.97 -22.07 12.59
C ALA A 131 -14.41 -22.01 13.12
N ALA A 132 -14.80 -20.89 13.76
CA ALA A 132 -16.15 -20.70 14.29
C ALA A 132 -17.22 -20.66 13.18
N ALA A 133 -16.89 -20.04 12.04
CA ALA A 133 -17.76 -19.97 10.86
C ALA A 133 -17.78 -21.26 10.03
N ARG A 134 -16.96 -22.27 10.37
CA ARG A 134 -16.76 -23.52 9.61
C ARG A 134 -16.37 -23.28 8.14
N LEU A 135 -15.56 -22.25 7.91
CA LEU A 135 -15.01 -21.93 6.60
C LEU A 135 -13.66 -22.62 6.42
N GLU A 136 -13.36 -23.07 5.21
CA GLU A 136 -12.04 -23.58 4.85
C GLU A 136 -11.21 -22.47 4.22
N PRO A 137 -10.14 -21.98 4.89
CA PRO A 137 -9.33 -20.89 4.37
C PRO A 137 -8.34 -21.38 3.31
N ALA A 138 -8.26 -20.68 2.19
CA ALA A 138 -7.32 -20.94 1.10
C ALA A 138 -6.64 -19.65 0.66
N LEU A 139 -5.88 -19.06 1.56
CA LEU A 139 -5.17 -17.78 1.46
C LEU A 139 -6.13 -16.60 1.24
N PHE A 140 -6.42 -16.23 -0.01
CA PHE A 140 -7.35 -15.14 -0.36
C PHE A 140 -8.80 -15.60 -0.49
N PHE A 141 -9.06 -16.93 -0.45
CA PHE A 141 -10.37 -17.53 -0.68
C PHE A 141 -10.87 -18.24 0.57
N TYR A 142 -12.19 -18.38 0.63
CA TYR A 142 -12.86 -19.17 1.63
C TYR A 142 -13.84 -20.13 0.92
N PHE A 143 -13.85 -21.37 1.37
CA PHE A 143 -14.83 -22.38 0.94
C PHE A 143 -15.72 -22.73 2.10
N GLU A 144 -16.98 -22.99 1.80
CA GLU A 144 -17.96 -23.38 2.80
C GLU A 144 -17.78 -24.82 3.25
N TYR A 145 -18.37 -25.11 4.40
CA TYR A 145 -18.47 -26.47 4.95
C TYR A 145 -17.12 -27.17 5.15
N SER A 146 -16.23 -26.52 5.85
CA SER A 146 -14.97 -27.18 6.25
C SER A 146 -15.25 -28.48 7.03
N THR A 147 -14.73 -29.58 6.53
CA THR A 147 -14.77 -30.89 7.21
C THR A 147 -13.65 -31.06 8.23
N ARG A 148 -12.78 -30.09 8.35
CA ARG A 148 -11.63 -30.09 9.26
C ARG A 148 -12.06 -29.83 10.71
N SER A 149 -11.27 -30.33 11.65
CA SER A 149 -11.43 -29.90 13.04
C SER A 149 -11.16 -28.39 13.21
N PRO A 150 -11.78 -27.74 14.20
CA PRO A 150 -11.56 -26.30 14.44
C PRO A 150 -10.08 -25.93 14.58
N THR A 151 -9.30 -26.74 15.31
CA THR A 151 -7.86 -26.52 15.50
C THR A 151 -7.08 -26.65 14.20
N SER A 152 -7.43 -27.63 13.35
CA SER A 152 -6.81 -27.79 12.04
C SER A 152 -7.14 -26.60 11.10
N THR A 153 -8.38 -26.11 11.13
CA THR A 153 -8.81 -24.94 10.35
C THR A 153 -8.03 -23.68 10.78
N MET A 154 -7.88 -23.46 12.09
CA MET A 154 -7.06 -22.37 12.62
C MET A 154 -5.61 -22.47 12.17
N ALA A 155 -5.02 -23.66 12.25
CA ALA A 155 -3.65 -23.90 11.81
C ALA A 155 -3.48 -23.60 10.31
N VAL A 156 -4.41 -24.08 9.46
CA VAL A 156 -4.38 -23.81 8.00
C VAL A 156 -4.43 -22.31 7.73
N PHE A 157 -5.29 -21.55 8.43
CA PHE A 157 -5.34 -20.08 8.26
C PHE A 157 -3.99 -19.44 8.55
N ILE A 158 -3.36 -19.79 9.67
CA ILE A 158 -2.06 -19.25 10.08
C ILE A 158 -0.97 -19.66 9.08
N PHE A 159 -0.93 -20.93 8.66
CA PHE A 159 0.04 -21.43 7.70
C PHE A 159 -0.09 -20.74 6.32
N ASN A 160 -1.30 -20.45 5.88
CA ASN A 160 -1.54 -19.69 4.64
C ASN A 160 -0.86 -18.31 4.70
N TRP A 161 -0.97 -17.60 5.81
CA TRP A 161 -0.36 -16.28 5.97
C TRP A 161 1.16 -16.35 6.16
N ILE A 162 1.67 -17.34 6.85
CA ILE A 162 3.12 -17.62 6.91
C ILE A 162 3.63 -17.95 5.50
N GLY A 163 2.89 -18.75 4.74
CA GLY A 163 3.21 -19.07 3.34
C GLY A 163 3.25 -17.81 2.47
N LEU A 164 2.29 -16.90 2.62
CA LEU A 164 2.28 -15.62 1.91
C LEU A 164 3.51 -14.77 2.27
N PHE A 165 3.86 -14.71 3.56
CA PHE A 165 5.07 -14.01 4.00
C PHE A 165 6.32 -14.61 3.34
N LEU A 166 6.52 -15.91 3.42
CA LEU A 166 7.68 -16.59 2.82
C LEU A 166 7.73 -16.41 1.31
N PHE A 167 6.58 -16.47 0.65
CA PHE A 167 6.46 -16.29 -0.78
C PHE A 167 6.80 -14.84 -1.21
N THR A 168 6.26 -13.84 -0.51
CA THR A 168 6.57 -12.44 -0.79
C THR A 168 8.03 -12.10 -0.51
N GLU A 169 8.62 -12.70 0.53
CA GLU A 169 10.05 -12.60 0.83
C GLU A 169 10.90 -13.17 -0.30
N ALA A 170 10.59 -14.40 -0.76
CA ALA A 170 11.29 -15.07 -1.83
C ALA A 170 11.22 -14.28 -3.15
N LEU A 171 10.02 -13.74 -3.50
CA LEU A 171 9.87 -12.91 -4.70
C LEU A 171 10.60 -11.57 -4.60
N ALA A 172 10.59 -10.93 -3.44
CA ALA A 172 11.31 -9.68 -3.22
C ALA A 172 12.83 -9.89 -3.38
N LEU A 173 13.33 -11.03 -2.90
CA LEU A 173 14.74 -11.41 -3.06
C LEU A 173 15.06 -11.78 -4.52
N ALA A 174 14.25 -12.64 -5.15
CA ALA A 174 14.51 -13.17 -6.49
C ALA A 174 14.42 -12.07 -7.56
N LEU A 175 13.36 -11.25 -7.54
CA LEU A 175 13.09 -10.25 -8.59
C LEU A 175 13.84 -8.94 -8.36
N TYR A 176 14.00 -8.52 -7.10
CA TYR A 176 14.51 -7.19 -6.79
C TYR A 176 15.75 -7.18 -5.91
N LYS A 177 16.29 -8.36 -5.57
CA LYS A 177 17.48 -8.54 -4.71
C LYS A 177 17.39 -7.76 -3.39
N ARG A 178 16.17 -7.68 -2.82
CA ARG A 178 15.89 -6.99 -1.56
C ARG A 178 15.86 -8.00 -0.42
N ALA A 179 17.00 -8.14 0.27
CA ALA A 179 17.15 -8.89 1.52
C ALA A 179 16.98 -7.95 2.72
N GLY A 180 16.73 -8.53 3.92
CA GLY A 180 16.59 -7.81 5.18
C GLY A 180 15.18 -7.32 5.47
N ASN A 181 14.99 -6.79 6.70
CA ASN A 181 13.71 -6.29 7.20
C ASN A 181 12.58 -7.36 7.27
N GLU A 182 12.95 -8.63 7.49
CA GLU A 182 12.02 -9.77 7.51
C GLU A 182 10.93 -9.58 8.57
N LEU A 183 11.29 -9.13 9.78
CA LEU A 183 10.33 -8.87 10.86
C LEU A 183 9.36 -7.75 10.50
N GLN A 184 9.83 -6.73 9.78
CA GLN A 184 8.97 -5.64 9.30
C GLN A 184 8.01 -6.16 8.26
N LEU A 185 8.46 -6.94 7.27
CA LEU A 185 7.59 -7.55 6.27
C LEU A 185 6.58 -8.48 6.92
N PHE A 186 6.99 -9.36 7.85
CA PHE A 186 6.09 -10.25 8.58
C PHE A 186 4.98 -9.48 9.31
N THR A 187 5.35 -8.42 10.03
CA THR A 187 4.39 -7.55 10.71
C THR A 187 3.43 -6.90 9.72
N CYS A 188 3.92 -6.41 8.58
CA CYS A 188 3.10 -5.80 7.54
C CYS A 188 2.13 -6.81 6.91
N ILE A 189 2.59 -8.02 6.58
CA ILE A 189 1.74 -9.08 6.01
C ILE A 189 0.63 -9.48 6.98
N GLY A 190 0.92 -9.62 8.28
CA GLY A 190 -0.11 -9.90 9.28
C GLY A 190 -1.14 -8.76 9.42
N LEU A 191 -0.73 -7.49 9.32
CA LEU A 191 -1.67 -6.36 9.25
C LEU A 191 -2.51 -6.37 7.98
N ALA A 192 -1.95 -6.79 6.84
CA ALA A 192 -2.66 -6.92 5.57
C ALA A 192 -3.70 -8.05 5.58
N ALA A 193 -3.65 -8.97 6.54
CA ALA A 193 -4.66 -10.00 6.76
C ALA A 193 -6.01 -9.43 7.25
N LEU A 194 -6.05 -8.20 7.76
CA LEU A 194 -7.20 -7.60 8.42
C LEU A 194 -8.52 -7.77 7.66
N PRO A 195 -8.65 -7.44 6.35
CA PRO A 195 -9.93 -7.56 5.66
C PRO A 195 -10.45 -9.00 5.64
N LEU A 196 -9.57 -9.95 5.35
CA LEU A 196 -9.94 -11.35 5.28
C LEU A 196 -10.13 -11.98 6.66
N ALA A 197 -9.45 -11.49 7.69
CA ALA A 197 -9.68 -11.91 9.08
C ALA A 197 -11.06 -11.49 9.61
N ILE A 198 -11.62 -10.40 9.08
CA ILE A 198 -12.98 -9.92 9.44
C ILE A 198 -14.06 -10.70 8.70
N PHE A 199 -13.80 -11.22 7.50
CA PHE A 199 -14.80 -11.88 6.67
C PHE A 199 -15.59 -12.98 7.37
N PRO A 200 -15.01 -13.92 8.14
CA PRO A 200 -15.77 -14.98 8.81
C PRO A 200 -16.87 -14.45 9.76
N TYR A 201 -16.62 -13.32 10.40
CA TYR A 201 -17.61 -12.68 11.29
C TYR A 201 -18.74 -12.06 10.49
N ILE A 202 -18.41 -11.41 9.37
CA ILE A 202 -19.41 -10.87 8.43
C ILE A 202 -20.23 -12.00 7.84
N TYR A 203 -19.59 -13.11 7.45
CA TYR A 203 -20.25 -14.30 6.90
C TYR A 203 -21.34 -14.83 7.82
N VAL A 204 -21.09 -14.89 9.13
CA VAL A 204 -22.07 -15.33 10.14
C VAL A 204 -23.12 -14.24 10.42
N ALA A 205 -22.75 -12.97 10.35
CA ALA A 205 -23.64 -11.85 10.68
C ALA A 205 -24.65 -11.55 9.55
N VAL A 206 -24.26 -11.67 8.28
CA VAL A 206 -25.09 -11.30 7.13
C VAL A 206 -26.46 -11.97 7.13
N PRO A 207 -26.61 -13.30 7.30
CA PRO A 207 -27.93 -13.93 7.33
C PRO A 207 -28.82 -13.44 8.48
N ARG A 208 -28.20 -13.16 9.64
CA ARG A 208 -28.93 -12.66 10.81
C ARG A 208 -29.48 -11.24 10.59
N ILE A 209 -28.67 -10.38 9.96
CA ILE A 209 -29.06 -8.99 9.65
C ILE A 209 -30.13 -8.98 8.56
N LEU A 210 -30.03 -9.87 7.58
CA LEU A 210 -30.92 -9.92 6.43
C LEU A 210 -32.16 -10.80 6.65
N SER A 211 -32.30 -11.46 7.80
CA SER A 211 -33.45 -12.33 8.12
C SER A 211 -34.80 -11.60 8.05
N GLU A 212 -34.82 -10.30 8.28
CA GLU A 212 -36.04 -9.48 8.25
C GLU A 212 -36.50 -9.13 6.82
N PHE A 213 -35.65 -9.30 5.81
CA PHE A 213 -35.92 -8.89 4.43
C PHE A 213 -36.52 -9.99 3.54
N ASN A 214 -36.83 -11.17 4.09
CA ASN A 214 -37.38 -12.33 3.36
C ASN A 214 -36.60 -12.70 2.08
N LEU A 215 -35.27 -12.55 2.11
CA LEU A 215 -34.40 -12.89 0.99
C LEU A 215 -34.23 -14.40 0.83
N TYR A 216 -34.13 -14.88 -0.40
CA TYR A 216 -33.78 -16.27 -0.69
C TYR A 216 -32.33 -16.57 -0.31
N TYR A 217 -32.06 -17.84 0.00
CA TYR A 217 -30.70 -18.29 0.33
C TYR A 217 -29.65 -17.87 -0.73
N THR A 218 -30.01 -18.00 -2.00
CA THR A 218 -29.15 -17.62 -3.13
C THR A 218 -28.80 -16.14 -3.14
N GLU A 219 -29.72 -15.26 -2.76
CA GLU A 219 -29.48 -13.82 -2.69
C GLU A 219 -28.52 -13.47 -1.54
N ILE A 220 -28.71 -14.12 -0.39
CA ILE A 220 -27.81 -13.97 0.78
C ILE A 220 -26.40 -14.42 0.42
N GLU A 221 -26.29 -15.53 -0.32
CA GLU A 221 -25.00 -16.07 -0.74
C GLU A 221 -24.31 -15.14 -1.77
N MET A 222 -25.06 -14.59 -2.72
CA MET A 222 -24.52 -13.59 -3.63
C MET A 222 -23.98 -12.36 -2.90
N ILE A 223 -24.67 -11.88 -1.87
CA ILE A 223 -24.23 -10.77 -1.05
C ILE A 223 -22.94 -11.11 -0.30
N ARG A 224 -22.83 -12.30 0.29
CA ARG A 224 -21.63 -12.78 0.97
C ARG A 224 -20.43 -12.84 0.02
N GLN A 225 -20.63 -13.39 -1.19
CA GLN A 225 -19.58 -13.47 -2.21
C GLN A 225 -19.16 -12.08 -2.71
N ALA A 226 -20.10 -11.16 -2.92
CA ALA A 226 -19.78 -9.78 -3.27
C ALA A 226 -18.94 -9.08 -2.19
N ILE A 227 -19.29 -9.27 -0.92
CA ILE A 227 -18.50 -8.75 0.21
C ILE A 227 -17.10 -9.38 0.21
N LEU A 228 -17.00 -10.69 0.01
CA LEU A 228 -15.71 -11.39 -0.04
C LEU A 228 -14.81 -10.81 -1.13
N ILE A 229 -15.34 -10.58 -2.34
CA ILE A 229 -14.59 -10.00 -3.46
C ILE A 229 -14.05 -8.61 -3.09
N VAL A 230 -14.88 -7.76 -2.47
CA VAL A 230 -14.44 -6.42 -2.03
C VAL A 230 -13.30 -6.54 -1.00
N LEU A 231 -13.42 -7.45 -0.03
CA LEU A 231 -12.39 -7.67 0.97
C LEU A 231 -11.11 -8.29 0.39
N GLN A 232 -11.22 -9.13 -0.63
CA GLN A 232 -10.07 -9.68 -1.38
C GLN A 232 -9.31 -8.56 -2.10
N ILE A 233 -10.02 -7.68 -2.82
CA ILE A 233 -9.41 -6.52 -3.48
C ILE A 233 -8.70 -5.65 -2.44
N TRP A 234 -9.35 -5.37 -1.31
CA TRP A 234 -8.75 -4.57 -0.25
C TRP A 234 -7.52 -5.26 0.35
N SER A 235 -7.59 -6.57 0.64
CA SER A 235 -6.44 -7.33 1.14
C SER A 235 -5.27 -7.32 0.14
N LEU A 236 -5.54 -7.42 -1.17
CA LEU A 236 -4.52 -7.34 -2.21
C LEU A 236 -3.79 -5.99 -2.21
N LEU A 237 -4.54 -4.89 -2.08
CA LEU A 237 -3.97 -3.55 -1.94
C LEU A 237 -3.12 -3.42 -0.69
N LEU A 238 -3.56 -4.00 0.43
CA LEU A 238 -2.81 -4.01 1.68
C LEU A 238 -1.54 -4.86 1.60
N VAL A 239 -1.58 -6.02 0.93
CA VAL A 239 -0.38 -6.84 0.69
C VAL A 239 0.62 -6.09 -0.20
N SER A 240 0.15 -5.39 -1.25
CA SER A 240 1.02 -4.54 -2.07
C SER A 240 1.72 -3.47 -1.22
N THR A 241 0.96 -2.82 -0.35
CA THR A 241 1.48 -1.80 0.58
C THR A 241 2.43 -2.43 1.62
N ALA A 242 2.09 -3.61 2.14
CA ALA A 242 2.92 -4.37 3.08
C ALA A 242 4.30 -4.67 2.51
N VAL A 243 4.36 -5.11 1.25
CA VAL A 243 5.64 -5.38 0.56
C VAL A 243 6.43 -4.07 0.35
N CYS A 244 5.75 -2.97 -0.01
CA CYS A 244 6.41 -1.67 -0.17
C CYS A 244 7.09 -1.21 1.12
N TYR A 245 6.34 -1.18 2.21
CA TYR A 245 6.86 -0.72 3.51
C TYR A 245 7.81 -1.74 4.14
N GLY A 246 7.53 -3.04 4.00
CA GLY A 246 8.34 -4.11 4.56
C GLY A 246 9.72 -4.25 3.89
N LYS A 247 9.79 -4.05 2.57
CA LYS A 247 11.03 -4.21 1.80
C LYS A 247 11.61 -2.89 1.26
N GLY A 248 10.95 -1.76 1.51
CA GLY A 248 11.39 -0.47 0.96
C GLY A 248 11.33 -0.44 -0.58
N LEU A 249 10.35 -1.12 -1.17
CA LEU A 249 10.12 -1.16 -2.62
C LEU A 249 9.13 -0.07 -3.04
N ARG A 250 9.13 0.28 -4.33
CA ARG A 250 8.10 1.14 -4.92
C ARG A 250 6.78 0.37 -5.02
N LEU A 251 5.67 1.10 -5.05
CA LEU A 251 4.32 0.51 -5.05
C LEU A 251 4.08 -0.38 -6.29
N ASP A 252 4.59 0.01 -7.46
CA ASP A 252 4.52 -0.78 -8.70
C ASP A 252 5.10 -2.20 -8.51
N LYS A 253 6.26 -2.31 -7.83
CA LYS A 253 6.90 -3.59 -7.53
C LYS A 253 6.13 -4.40 -6.48
N GLY A 254 5.57 -3.73 -5.47
CA GLY A 254 4.68 -4.36 -4.49
C GLY A 254 3.44 -4.94 -5.13
N ILE A 255 2.83 -4.22 -6.08
CA ILE A 255 1.67 -4.69 -6.86
C ILE A 255 2.03 -5.94 -7.68
N ILE A 256 3.16 -5.96 -8.35
CA ILE A 256 3.61 -7.14 -9.11
C ILE A 256 3.71 -8.37 -8.19
N ILE A 257 4.35 -8.25 -7.03
CA ILE A 257 4.48 -9.35 -6.07
C ILE A 257 3.11 -9.83 -5.58
N SER A 258 2.22 -8.93 -5.20
CA SER A 258 0.90 -9.29 -4.67
C SER A 258 -0.01 -9.90 -5.74
N LEU A 259 0.02 -9.40 -6.98
CA LEU A 259 -0.70 -10.00 -8.10
C LEU A 259 -0.15 -11.39 -8.43
N THR A 260 1.16 -11.58 -8.41
CA THR A 260 1.76 -12.90 -8.60
C THR A 260 1.29 -13.88 -7.53
N ALA A 261 1.20 -13.42 -6.26
CA ALA A 261 0.74 -14.26 -5.16
C ALA A 261 -0.72 -14.72 -5.34
N ILE A 262 -1.64 -13.81 -5.69
CA ILE A 262 -3.06 -14.19 -5.88
C ILE A 262 -3.24 -15.08 -7.11
N TYR A 263 -2.58 -14.81 -8.22
CA TYR A 263 -2.71 -15.64 -9.42
C TYR A 263 -2.13 -17.04 -9.23
N LEU A 264 -1.01 -17.19 -8.52
CA LEU A 264 -0.49 -18.50 -8.15
C LEU A 264 -1.41 -19.23 -7.16
N ASN A 265 -2.04 -18.52 -6.25
CA ASN A 265 -3.04 -19.10 -5.37
C ASN A 265 -4.26 -19.62 -6.18
N ILE A 266 -4.77 -18.83 -7.13
CA ILE A 266 -5.84 -19.26 -8.03
C ILE A 266 -5.43 -20.50 -8.83
N ALA A 267 -4.23 -20.49 -9.44
CA ALA A 267 -3.72 -21.63 -10.20
C ALA A 267 -3.59 -22.89 -9.34
N ALA A 268 -3.09 -22.77 -8.10
CA ALA A 268 -2.99 -23.87 -7.17
C ALA A 268 -4.39 -24.44 -6.81
N LEU A 269 -5.36 -23.58 -6.55
CA LEU A 269 -6.74 -24.01 -6.24
C LEU A 269 -7.43 -24.68 -7.44
N PHE A 270 -7.16 -24.20 -8.65
CA PHE A 270 -7.65 -24.82 -9.87
C PHE A 270 -7.05 -26.22 -10.06
N ILE A 271 -5.73 -26.39 -9.88
CA ILE A 271 -5.04 -27.69 -9.95
C ILE A 271 -5.56 -28.66 -8.89
N LEU A 272 -5.90 -28.14 -7.69
CA LEU A 272 -6.47 -28.93 -6.60
C LEU A 272 -7.97 -29.23 -6.77
N GLY A 273 -8.60 -28.82 -7.87
CA GLY A 273 -10.02 -29.06 -8.15
C GLY A 273 -10.98 -28.34 -7.20
N ARG A 274 -10.57 -27.20 -6.65
CA ARG A 274 -11.39 -26.44 -5.68
C ARG A 274 -12.39 -25.49 -6.35
N PHE A 275 -12.27 -25.26 -7.65
CA PHE A 275 -13.17 -24.42 -8.46
C PHE A 275 -14.03 -25.24 -9.43
N THR A 276 -14.03 -26.57 -9.30
CA THR A 276 -14.89 -27.50 -10.08
C THR A 276 -16.11 -27.90 -9.31
#